data_0c1ea3522cbd442e5eeb082205335b0f
#
_entry.id   0c1ea3522cbd442e5eeb082205335b0f
#
_cell.length_a   1.000
_cell.length_b   1.000
_cell.length_c   1.000
_cell.angle_alpha   90.00
_cell.angle_beta   90.00
_cell.angle_gamma   90.00
#
_symmetry.space_group_name_H-M   'P 1'
#
loop_
_entity.id
_entity.type
_entity.pdbx_description
1 polymer ?
#
loop_
_entity_poly.entity_id
_entity_poly.type
_entity_poly.pdbx_seq_one_letter_code
_entity_poly.pdbx_strand_id
1 'polypeptide(L)'
;MLSACAVICLPRQFQITVVENSNEDHLRTAGWAFPAYLLLMSLFTMPIAYYGLATMPEGSNPDMFVLTLPMSAGYDALALFAFIGGFSSATSMIIVASIALSIMVSNHVVLPLVLRGARFPEDTGERDIARLLLRARRVSIAVMLLLGFLYFWFAKDSDALAPIGLISFAGVAQFLPALLAALYWRHATLQGA
;
A
#
# COMPACT_ATOMS: atom_id res chain seq x y z
N MET A 1 -8.11 14.99 -6.04
CA MET A 1 -7.12 14.76 -7.11
C MET A 1 -5.96 13.86 -6.66
N LEU A 2 -5.29 14.10 -5.54
CA LEU A 2 -4.17 13.26 -5.05
C LEU A 2 -4.54 11.76 -4.96
N SER A 3 -5.71 11.42 -4.42
CA SER A 3 -6.16 10.03 -4.31
C SER A 3 -6.36 9.34 -5.66
N ALA A 4 -6.83 10.06 -6.68
CA ALA A 4 -6.98 9.52 -8.02
C ALA A 4 -5.60 9.22 -8.67
N CYS A 5 -4.62 10.10 -8.47
CA CYS A 5 -3.25 9.88 -8.91
C CYS A 5 -2.62 8.69 -8.18
N ALA A 6 -2.86 8.58 -6.88
CA ALA A 6 -2.36 7.50 -6.05
C ALA A 6 -2.90 6.12 -6.47
N VAL A 7 -4.18 6.03 -6.86
CA VAL A 7 -4.77 4.76 -7.34
C VAL A 7 -4.04 4.22 -8.56
N ILE A 8 -3.58 5.08 -9.46
CA ILE A 8 -2.88 4.65 -10.68
C ILE A 8 -1.39 4.39 -10.41
N CYS A 9 -0.74 5.24 -9.60
CA CYS A 9 0.71 5.23 -9.42
C CYS A 9 1.20 4.38 -8.25
N LEU A 10 0.31 3.93 -7.34
CA LEU A 10 0.73 3.08 -6.22
C LEU A 10 1.20 1.70 -6.72
N PRO A 11 2.41 1.27 -6.36
CA PRO A 11 2.96 0.00 -6.82
C PRO A 11 2.06 -1.20 -6.55
N ARG A 12 1.39 -1.22 -5.40
CA ARG A 12 0.47 -2.32 -5.04
C ARG A 12 -0.77 -2.37 -5.93
N GLN A 13 -1.30 -1.21 -6.32
CA GLN A 13 -2.46 -1.14 -7.21
C GLN A 13 -2.08 -1.55 -8.62
N PHE A 14 -0.94 -1.05 -9.10
CA PHE A 14 -0.40 -1.44 -10.40
C PHE A 14 -0.13 -2.95 -10.47
N GLN A 15 0.43 -3.53 -9.42
CA GLN A 15 0.68 -4.97 -9.34
C GLN A 15 -0.62 -5.78 -9.51
N ILE A 16 -1.68 -5.42 -8.78
CA ILE A 16 -2.95 -6.16 -8.80
C ILE A 16 -3.72 -5.91 -10.10
N THR A 17 -3.77 -4.66 -10.58
CA THR A 17 -4.62 -4.30 -11.73
C THR A 17 -4.00 -4.63 -13.07
N VAL A 18 -2.67 -4.60 -13.17
CA VAL A 18 -1.96 -4.77 -14.44
C VAL A 18 -1.18 -6.08 -14.48
N VAL A 19 -0.36 -6.36 -13.46
CA VAL A 19 0.59 -7.48 -13.52
C VAL A 19 -0.09 -8.83 -13.21
N GLU A 20 -0.99 -8.86 -12.23
CA GLU A 20 -1.67 -10.09 -11.80
C GLU A 20 -3.03 -10.29 -12.50
N ASN A 21 -3.47 -9.32 -13.28
CA ASN A 21 -4.74 -9.43 -13.98
C ASN A 21 -4.67 -10.44 -15.14
N SER A 22 -5.51 -11.45 -15.11
CA SER A 22 -5.58 -12.50 -16.12
C SER A 22 -6.62 -12.26 -17.21
N ASN A 23 -7.57 -11.33 -17.00
CA ASN A 23 -8.63 -11.03 -17.96
C ASN A 23 -9.05 -9.56 -17.86
N GLU A 24 -9.14 -8.88 -19.00
CA GLU A 24 -9.52 -7.46 -19.09
C GLU A 24 -10.97 -7.20 -18.60
N ASP A 25 -11.87 -8.17 -18.72
CA ASP A 25 -13.25 -8.05 -18.22
C ASP A 25 -13.33 -7.84 -16.71
N HIS A 26 -12.34 -8.33 -15.96
CA HIS A 26 -12.23 -8.09 -14.52
C HIS A 26 -12.05 -6.61 -14.20
N LEU A 27 -11.31 -5.86 -15.04
CA LEU A 27 -11.12 -4.41 -14.87
C LEU A 27 -12.43 -3.65 -15.03
N ARG A 28 -13.29 -4.07 -15.97
CA ARG A 28 -14.59 -3.46 -16.16
C ARG A 28 -15.50 -3.66 -14.95
N THR A 29 -15.49 -4.85 -14.38
CA THR A 29 -16.25 -5.15 -13.16
C THR A 29 -15.67 -4.39 -11.96
N ALA A 30 -14.36 -4.38 -11.78
CA ALA A 30 -13.69 -3.68 -10.72
C ALA A 30 -13.90 -2.15 -10.80
N GLY A 31 -13.98 -1.60 -12.01
CA GLY A 31 -14.14 -0.17 -12.25
C GLY A 31 -15.41 0.44 -11.65
N TRP A 32 -16.49 -0.32 -11.46
CA TRP A 32 -17.70 0.13 -10.79
C TRP A 32 -17.86 -0.49 -9.40
N ALA A 33 -17.45 -1.74 -9.21
CA ALA A 33 -17.60 -2.45 -7.94
C ALA A 33 -16.72 -1.84 -6.83
N PHE A 34 -15.51 -1.43 -7.17
CA PHE A 34 -14.59 -0.81 -6.22
C PHE A 34 -15.08 0.56 -5.70
N PRO A 35 -15.51 1.52 -6.54
CA PRO A 35 -16.14 2.74 -6.06
C PRO A 35 -17.41 2.49 -5.24
N ALA A 36 -18.25 1.53 -5.64
CA ALA A 36 -19.45 1.18 -4.88
C ALA A 36 -19.11 0.62 -3.49
N TYR A 37 -18.07 -0.22 -3.39
CA TYR A 37 -17.56 -0.72 -2.12
C TYR A 37 -17.03 0.42 -1.23
N LEU A 38 -16.23 1.33 -1.79
CA LEU A 38 -15.71 2.49 -1.04
C LEU A 38 -16.85 3.39 -0.54
N LEU A 39 -17.86 3.61 -1.37
CA LEU A 39 -19.04 4.40 -0.98
C LEU A 39 -19.78 3.72 0.18
N LEU A 40 -19.98 2.41 0.11
CA LEU A 40 -20.63 1.64 1.18
C LEU A 40 -19.84 1.77 2.50
N MET A 41 -18.51 1.61 2.46
CA MET A 41 -17.67 1.76 3.65
C MET A 41 -17.70 3.19 4.22
N SER A 42 -17.66 4.21 3.35
CA SER A 42 -17.73 5.62 3.76
C SER A 42 -19.08 5.98 4.40
N LEU A 43 -20.15 5.34 3.98
CA LEU A 43 -21.50 5.56 4.51
C LEU A 43 -21.60 5.20 5.99
N PHE A 44 -20.85 4.20 6.46
CA PHE A 44 -20.79 3.84 7.88
C PHE A 44 -19.80 4.68 8.67
N THR A 45 -18.75 5.18 8.03
CA THR A 45 -17.72 5.98 8.69
C THR A 45 -18.27 7.34 9.16
N MET A 46 -19.11 7.98 8.36
CA MET A 46 -19.68 9.29 8.69
C MET A 46 -20.53 9.29 9.98
N PRO A 47 -21.51 8.38 10.18
CA PRO A 47 -22.27 8.32 11.43
C PRO A 47 -21.39 8.04 12.65
N ILE A 48 -20.40 7.17 12.51
CA ILE A 48 -19.47 6.85 13.61
C ILE A 48 -18.67 8.09 14.02
N ALA A 49 -18.14 8.84 13.04
CA ALA A 49 -17.39 10.07 13.31
C ALA A 49 -18.28 11.12 13.97
N TYR A 50 -19.49 11.32 13.48
CA TYR A 50 -20.44 12.30 14.04
C TYR A 50 -20.85 11.96 15.46
N TYR A 51 -21.19 10.70 15.72
CA TYR A 51 -21.54 10.24 17.05
C TYR A 51 -20.36 10.31 18.01
N GLY A 52 -19.16 9.97 17.54
CA GLY A 52 -17.94 10.08 18.33
C GLY A 52 -17.63 11.52 18.76
N LEU A 53 -17.75 12.48 17.84
CA LEU A 53 -17.56 13.90 18.14
C LEU A 53 -18.61 14.44 19.13
N ALA A 54 -19.82 13.90 19.12
CA ALA A 54 -20.90 14.33 20.00
C ALA A 54 -20.83 13.74 21.42
N THR A 55 -20.23 12.54 21.56
CA THR A 55 -20.28 11.78 22.83
C THR A 55 -18.95 11.63 23.54
N MET A 56 -17.83 11.74 22.81
CA MET A 56 -16.49 11.61 23.38
C MET A 56 -16.00 12.94 23.96
N PRO A 57 -15.14 12.93 25.02
CA PRO A 57 -14.52 14.12 25.58
C PRO A 57 -13.72 14.89 24.54
N GLU A 58 -13.66 16.22 24.70
CA GLU A 58 -12.83 17.10 23.88
C GLU A 58 -11.36 16.65 23.94
N GLY A 59 -10.70 16.53 22.77
CA GLY A 59 -9.32 16.05 22.65
C GLY A 59 -9.20 14.55 22.38
N SER A 60 -10.30 13.78 22.29
CA SER A 60 -10.26 12.38 21.89
C SER A 60 -9.83 12.26 20.41
N ASN A 61 -8.97 11.30 20.12
CA ASN A 61 -8.48 11.07 18.76
C ASN A 61 -9.60 10.47 17.88
N PRO A 62 -10.06 11.18 16.81
CA PRO A 62 -11.13 10.70 15.94
C PRO A 62 -10.80 9.37 15.21
N ASP A 63 -9.53 9.10 14.94
CA ASP A 63 -9.09 7.87 14.27
C ASP A 63 -9.38 6.62 15.09
N MET A 64 -9.59 6.78 16.41
CA MET A 64 -9.84 5.69 17.34
C MET A 64 -11.32 5.47 17.66
N PHE A 65 -12.25 6.27 17.11
CA PHE A 65 -13.68 6.21 17.47
C PHE A 65 -14.31 4.85 17.20
N VAL A 66 -13.88 4.15 16.15
CA VAL A 66 -14.38 2.80 15.83
C VAL A 66 -14.11 1.81 16.98
N LEU A 67 -13.06 2.02 17.74
CA LEU A 67 -12.67 1.19 18.88
C LEU A 67 -13.18 1.75 20.21
N THR A 68 -13.06 3.05 20.42
CA THR A 68 -13.36 3.68 21.72
C THR A 68 -14.85 3.83 21.99
N LEU A 69 -15.69 4.01 20.96
CA LEU A 69 -17.14 4.09 21.12
C LEU A 69 -17.76 2.80 21.71
N PRO A 70 -17.50 1.61 21.15
CA PRO A 70 -18.01 0.37 21.75
C PRO A 70 -17.49 0.14 23.17
N MET A 71 -16.21 0.47 23.44
CA MET A 71 -15.62 0.34 24.77
C MET A 71 -16.30 1.27 25.79
N SER A 72 -16.54 2.52 25.42
CA SER A 72 -17.22 3.48 26.31
C SER A 72 -18.69 3.11 26.60
N ALA A 73 -19.32 2.43 25.65
CA ALA A 73 -20.70 1.93 25.78
C ALA A 73 -20.81 0.56 26.51
N GLY A 74 -19.67 -0.04 26.90
CA GLY A 74 -19.63 -1.33 27.59
C GLY A 74 -19.83 -2.54 26.69
N TYR A 75 -19.69 -2.38 25.36
CA TYR A 75 -19.80 -3.46 24.38
C TYR A 75 -18.42 -4.05 24.04
N ASP A 76 -17.77 -4.72 25.01
CA ASP A 76 -16.41 -5.24 24.87
C ASP A 76 -16.25 -6.23 23.71
N ALA A 77 -17.25 -7.07 23.47
CA ALA A 77 -17.24 -8.00 22.35
C ALA A 77 -17.19 -7.28 20.99
N LEU A 78 -17.94 -6.18 20.84
CA LEU A 78 -17.94 -5.37 19.61
C LEU A 78 -16.61 -4.65 19.43
N ALA A 79 -16.02 -4.14 20.50
CA ALA A 79 -14.69 -3.53 20.49
C ALA A 79 -13.62 -4.55 20.06
N LEU A 80 -13.69 -5.79 20.56
CA LEU A 80 -12.80 -6.86 20.17
C LEU A 80 -12.93 -7.21 18.67
N PHE A 81 -14.14 -7.31 18.15
CA PHE A 81 -14.37 -7.53 16.71
C PHE A 81 -13.83 -6.38 15.85
N ALA A 82 -14.03 -5.14 16.28
CA ALA A 82 -13.50 -3.96 15.60
C ALA A 82 -11.95 -3.99 15.58
N PHE A 83 -11.33 -4.33 16.69
CA PHE A 83 -9.88 -4.48 16.80
C PHE A 83 -9.33 -5.57 15.89
N ILE A 84 -9.93 -6.78 15.92
CA ILE A 84 -9.50 -7.90 15.06
C ILE A 84 -9.67 -7.53 13.57
N GLY A 85 -10.78 -6.88 13.20
CA GLY A 85 -11.02 -6.41 11.84
C GLY A 85 -9.99 -5.39 11.37
N GLY A 86 -9.71 -4.38 12.19
CA GLY A 86 -8.69 -3.37 11.91
C GLY A 86 -7.29 -3.96 11.79
N PHE A 87 -6.92 -4.85 12.71
CA PHE A 87 -5.63 -5.55 12.69
C PHE A 87 -5.47 -6.43 11.45
N SER A 88 -6.51 -7.19 11.09
CA SER A 88 -6.52 -8.03 9.89
C SER A 88 -6.36 -7.19 8.61
N SER A 89 -7.09 -6.08 8.50
CA SER A 89 -7.02 -5.15 7.38
C SER A 89 -5.62 -4.53 7.24
N ALA A 90 -5.05 -4.03 8.34
CA ALA A 90 -3.71 -3.45 8.37
C ALA A 90 -2.64 -4.47 7.94
N THR A 91 -2.73 -5.69 8.49
CA THR A 91 -1.79 -6.77 8.16
C THR A 91 -1.86 -7.14 6.68
N SER A 92 -3.06 -7.29 6.13
CA SER A 92 -3.27 -7.58 4.71
C SER A 92 -2.65 -6.49 3.81
N MET A 93 -2.86 -5.22 4.16
CA MET A 93 -2.30 -4.09 3.43
C MET A 93 -0.76 -4.09 3.43
N ILE A 94 -0.15 -4.38 4.57
CA ILE A 94 1.32 -4.49 4.71
C ILE A 94 1.85 -5.65 3.86
N ILE A 95 1.19 -6.80 3.86
CA ILE A 95 1.60 -7.97 3.07
C ILE A 95 1.61 -7.62 1.58
N VAL A 96 0.51 -7.09 1.06
CA VAL A 96 0.39 -6.76 -0.38
C VAL A 96 1.43 -5.70 -0.79
N ALA A 97 1.60 -4.64 0.02
CA ALA A 97 2.59 -3.61 -0.25
C ALA A 97 4.02 -4.15 -0.24
N SER A 98 4.36 -5.00 0.74
CA SER A 98 5.69 -5.61 0.86
C SER A 98 6.01 -6.55 -0.30
N ILE A 99 5.02 -7.32 -0.76
CA ILE A 99 5.19 -8.21 -1.92
C ILE A 99 5.43 -7.37 -3.18
N ALA A 100 4.58 -6.38 -3.46
CA ALA A 100 4.72 -5.53 -4.64
C ALA A 100 6.09 -4.82 -4.70
N LEU A 101 6.50 -4.21 -3.59
CA LEU A 101 7.80 -3.54 -3.50
C LEU A 101 8.97 -4.52 -3.60
N SER A 102 8.88 -5.70 -3.00
CA SER A 102 9.94 -6.72 -3.09
C SER A 102 10.14 -7.24 -4.51
N ILE A 103 9.05 -7.35 -5.29
CA ILE A 103 9.11 -7.70 -6.71
C ILE A 103 9.80 -6.56 -7.50
N MET A 104 9.44 -5.32 -7.25
CA MET A 104 10.09 -4.16 -7.90
C MET A 104 11.58 -4.10 -7.60
N VAL A 105 11.98 -4.23 -6.33
CA VAL A 105 13.40 -4.25 -5.92
C VAL A 105 14.14 -5.42 -6.56
N SER A 106 13.56 -6.62 -6.55
CA SER A 106 14.18 -7.79 -7.17
C SER A 106 14.41 -7.60 -8.67
N ASN A 107 13.43 -7.06 -9.38
CA ASN A 107 13.48 -6.96 -10.85
C ASN A 107 14.32 -5.76 -11.32
N HIS A 108 14.25 -4.63 -10.62
CA HIS A 108 14.90 -3.39 -11.08
C HIS A 108 16.25 -3.12 -10.42
N VAL A 109 16.54 -3.70 -9.26
CA VAL A 109 17.80 -3.48 -8.55
C VAL A 109 18.64 -4.76 -8.53
N VAL A 110 18.10 -5.84 -7.98
CA VAL A 110 18.88 -7.06 -7.76
C VAL A 110 19.21 -7.75 -9.07
N LEU A 111 18.26 -7.97 -9.95
CA LEU A 111 18.48 -8.66 -11.22
C LEU A 111 19.51 -7.95 -12.11
N PRO A 112 19.45 -6.63 -12.35
CA PRO A 112 20.48 -5.92 -13.13
C PRO A 112 21.86 -5.95 -12.48
N LEU A 113 21.94 -5.82 -11.14
CA LEU A 113 23.21 -5.89 -10.43
C LEU A 113 23.86 -7.26 -10.55
N VAL A 114 23.06 -8.30 -10.42
CA VAL A 114 23.51 -9.69 -10.55
C VAL A 114 23.96 -9.97 -11.98
N LEU A 115 23.19 -9.54 -12.99
CA LEU A 115 23.56 -9.73 -14.40
C LEU A 115 24.79 -8.93 -14.82
N ARG A 116 25.04 -7.74 -14.23
CA ARG A 116 26.22 -6.92 -14.52
C ARG A 116 27.48 -7.37 -13.77
N GLY A 117 27.32 -7.87 -12.55
CA GLY A 117 28.43 -8.22 -11.65
C GLY A 117 28.93 -9.65 -11.76
N ALA A 118 28.09 -10.55 -12.20
CA ALA A 118 28.47 -11.95 -12.33
C ALA A 118 28.85 -12.28 -13.78
N ARG A 119 30.14 -12.60 -13.99
CA ARG A 119 30.49 -13.55 -15.03
C ARG A 119 29.90 -14.88 -14.56
N PHE A 120 28.66 -15.14 -14.90
CA PHE A 120 28.07 -16.45 -14.62
C PHE A 120 28.89 -17.49 -15.38
N PRO A 121 29.44 -18.51 -14.72
CA PRO A 121 29.88 -19.70 -15.41
C PRO A 121 28.66 -20.21 -16.22
N GLU A 122 28.90 -20.70 -17.43
CA GLU A 122 27.87 -21.24 -18.34
C GLU A 122 27.01 -22.36 -17.68
N ASP A 123 27.41 -22.82 -16.51
CA ASP A 123 26.81 -23.86 -15.71
C ASP A 123 25.92 -23.37 -14.54
N THR A 124 25.66 -22.07 -14.43
CA THR A 124 24.79 -21.54 -13.37
C THR A 124 23.34 -21.82 -13.74
N GLY A 125 22.81 -22.94 -13.23
CA GLY A 125 21.48 -23.40 -13.56
C GLY A 125 20.40 -22.38 -13.16
N GLU A 126 19.29 -22.34 -13.90
CA GLU A 126 18.09 -21.51 -13.63
C GLU A 126 17.63 -21.56 -12.16
N ARG A 127 17.89 -22.69 -11.49
CA ARG A 127 17.56 -22.92 -10.07
C ARG A 127 18.33 -22.02 -9.12
N ASP A 128 19.57 -21.67 -9.43
CA ASP A 128 20.41 -20.84 -8.55
C ASP A 128 20.02 -19.37 -8.66
N ILE A 129 19.66 -18.92 -9.86
CA ILE A 129 19.10 -17.58 -10.10
C ILE A 129 17.74 -17.44 -9.37
N ALA A 130 16.88 -18.44 -9.47
CA ALA A 130 15.60 -18.44 -8.80
C ALA A 130 15.74 -18.38 -7.26
N ARG A 131 16.70 -19.14 -6.70
CA ARG A 131 17.01 -19.11 -5.25
C ARG A 131 17.54 -17.74 -4.82
N LEU A 132 18.38 -17.11 -5.63
CA LEU A 132 18.92 -15.78 -5.36
C LEU A 132 17.81 -14.73 -5.35
N LEU A 133 16.92 -14.75 -6.34
CA LEU A 133 15.76 -13.87 -6.41
C LEU A 133 14.81 -14.05 -5.21
N LEU A 134 14.57 -15.28 -4.80
CA LEU A 134 13.75 -15.57 -3.62
C LEU A 134 14.40 -15.04 -2.33
N ARG A 135 15.71 -15.19 -2.18
CA ARG A 135 16.44 -14.60 -1.04
C ARG A 135 16.38 -13.09 -1.07
N ALA A 136 16.61 -12.48 -2.23
CA ALA A 136 16.52 -11.03 -2.39
C ALA A 136 15.13 -10.49 -2.02
N ARG A 137 14.05 -11.15 -2.46
CA ARG A 137 12.68 -10.79 -2.08
C ARG A 137 12.46 -10.86 -0.57
N ARG A 138 12.89 -11.95 0.08
CA ARG A 138 12.77 -12.10 1.53
C ARG A 138 13.53 -11.02 2.30
N VAL A 139 14.75 -10.72 1.89
CA VAL A 139 15.56 -9.64 2.49
C VAL A 139 14.89 -8.29 2.28
N SER A 140 14.40 -8.01 1.08
CA SER A 140 13.68 -6.76 0.78
C SER A 140 12.44 -6.58 1.65
N ILE A 141 11.63 -7.63 1.84
CA ILE A 141 10.48 -7.60 2.74
C ILE A 141 10.91 -7.30 4.17
N ALA A 142 11.93 -7.99 4.69
CA ALA A 142 12.43 -7.78 6.04
C ALA A 142 12.95 -6.34 6.24
N VAL A 143 13.70 -5.81 5.27
CA VAL A 143 14.19 -4.42 5.31
C VAL A 143 13.03 -3.43 5.31
N MET A 144 12.01 -3.64 4.48
CA MET A 144 10.84 -2.75 4.43
C MET A 144 10.04 -2.76 5.72
N LEU A 145 9.84 -3.93 6.33
CA LEU A 145 9.18 -4.05 7.62
C LEU A 145 9.99 -3.35 8.72
N LEU A 146 11.31 -3.50 8.71
CA LEU A 146 12.20 -2.82 9.63
C LEU A 146 12.13 -1.30 9.47
N LEU A 147 12.18 -0.80 8.23
CA LEU A 147 12.05 0.64 7.95
C LEU A 147 10.69 1.19 8.38
N GLY A 148 9.61 0.45 8.14
CA GLY A 148 8.27 0.81 8.60
C GLY A 148 8.19 0.85 10.13
N PHE A 149 8.79 -0.10 10.82
CA PHE A 149 8.87 -0.13 12.27
C PHE A 149 9.71 1.04 12.82
N LEU A 150 10.86 1.32 12.23
CA LEU A 150 11.69 2.48 12.59
C LEU A 150 10.94 3.80 12.39
N TYR A 151 10.25 3.94 11.26
CA TYR A 151 9.42 5.11 11.00
C TYR A 151 8.35 5.28 12.08
N PHE A 152 7.63 4.20 12.42
CA PHE A 152 6.66 4.21 13.51
C PHE A 152 7.31 4.64 14.84
N TRP A 153 8.49 4.12 15.15
CA TRP A 153 9.20 4.45 16.39
C TRP A 153 9.55 5.94 16.50
N PHE A 154 9.95 6.57 15.39
CA PHE A 154 10.27 7.99 15.34
C PHE A 154 9.02 8.88 15.24
N ALA A 155 7.94 8.39 14.65
CA ALA A 155 6.73 9.15 14.40
C ALA A 155 5.62 8.94 15.45
N LYS A 156 5.87 8.13 16.48
CA LYS A 156 4.86 7.74 17.49
C LYS A 156 4.25 8.91 18.26
N ASP A 157 4.95 10.04 18.34
CA ASP A 157 4.50 11.25 19.03
C ASP A 157 3.67 12.19 18.12
N SER A 158 3.46 11.83 16.86
CA SER A 158 2.59 12.59 15.96
C SER A 158 1.16 12.06 16.06
N ASP A 159 0.25 12.90 16.57
CA ASP A 159 -1.15 12.54 16.86
C ASP A 159 -2.05 12.30 15.65
N ALA A 160 -1.54 12.43 14.43
CA ALA A 160 -2.38 12.39 13.24
C ALA A 160 -1.88 11.39 12.19
N LEU A 161 -2.64 10.31 11.97
CA LEU A 161 -2.37 9.30 10.93
C LEU A 161 -2.72 9.83 9.51
N ALA A 162 -3.73 10.66 9.40
CA ALA A 162 -4.20 11.19 8.11
C ALA A 162 -3.14 12.02 7.35
N PRO A 163 -2.36 12.95 7.96
CA PRO A 163 -1.28 13.67 7.29
C PRO A 163 -0.19 12.76 6.73
N ILE A 164 0.15 11.67 7.42
CA ILE A 164 1.17 10.71 6.96
C ILE A 164 0.71 10.05 5.65
N GLY A 165 -0.56 9.65 5.57
CA GLY A 165 -1.16 9.11 4.35
C GLY A 165 -1.16 10.13 3.20
N LEU A 166 -1.52 11.38 3.46
CA LEU A 166 -1.54 12.44 2.45
C LEU A 166 -0.15 12.77 1.91
N ILE A 167 0.87 12.82 2.76
CA ILE A 167 2.28 13.02 2.35
C ILE A 167 2.72 11.88 1.44
N SER A 168 2.38 10.63 1.78
CA SER A 168 2.70 9.47 0.95
C SER A 168 2.01 9.54 -0.41
N PHE A 169 0.75 9.97 -0.46
CA PHE A 169 0.02 10.15 -1.72
C PHE A 169 0.59 11.30 -2.56
N ALA A 170 1.03 12.39 -1.93
CA ALA A 170 1.70 13.49 -2.63
C ALA A 170 3.01 13.04 -3.26
N GLY A 171 3.81 12.22 -2.55
CA GLY A 171 5.03 11.63 -3.08
C GLY A 171 4.78 10.74 -4.31
N VAL A 172 3.76 9.88 -4.24
CA VAL A 172 3.39 9.00 -5.36
C VAL A 172 2.79 9.75 -6.53
N ALA A 173 2.02 10.83 -6.29
CA ALA A 173 1.42 11.64 -7.34
C ALA A 173 2.46 12.31 -8.25
N GLN A 174 3.69 12.52 -7.78
CA GLN A 174 4.78 13.07 -8.60
C GLN A 174 5.19 12.17 -9.77
N PHE A 175 4.92 10.87 -9.68
CA PHE A 175 5.19 9.94 -10.79
C PHE A 175 4.14 9.96 -11.89
N LEU A 176 2.97 10.57 -11.65
CA LEU A 176 1.87 10.61 -12.62
C LEU A 176 2.26 11.28 -13.94
N PRO A 177 2.93 12.45 -13.96
CA PRO A 177 3.33 13.09 -15.22
C PRO A 177 4.26 12.21 -16.05
N ALA A 178 5.23 11.55 -15.42
CA ALA A 178 6.15 10.64 -16.08
C ALA A 178 5.43 9.41 -16.65
N LEU A 179 4.48 8.84 -15.91
CA LEU A 179 3.66 7.72 -16.35
C LEU A 179 2.79 8.10 -17.55
N LEU A 180 2.11 9.23 -17.50
CA LEU A 180 1.28 9.72 -18.60
C LEU A 180 2.12 10.05 -19.84
N ALA A 181 3.29 10.67 -19.65
CA ALA A 181 4.20 10.94 -20.75
C ALA A 181 4.69 9.63 -21.40
N ALA A 182 5.02 8.62 -20.62
CA ALA A 182 5.44 7.32 -21.15
C ALA A 182 4.33 6.60 -21.93
N LEU A 183 3.05 6.77 -21.56
CA LEU A 183 1.92 6.13 -22.22
C LEU A 183 1.46 6.87 -23.49
N TYR A 184 1.46 8.20 -23.48
CA TYR A 184 0.83 8.99 -24.53
C TYR A 184 1.83 9.76 -25.42
N TRP A 185 3.07 9.98 -24.94
CA TRP A 185 4.04 10.79 -25.68
C TRP A 185 5.14 9.95 -26.33
N ARG A 186 5.14 9.86 -27.64
CA ARG A 186 6.10 9.07 -28.44
C ARG A 186 7.57 9.50 -28.28
N HIS A 187 7.81 10.74 -27.87
CA HIS A 187 9.16 11.30 -27.69
C HIS A 187 9.64 11.24 -26.23
N ALA A 188 8.88 10.62 -25.34
CA ALA A 188 9.34 10.39 -23.97
C ALA A 188 10.56 9.46 -23.98
N THR A 189 11.68 9.96 -23.51
CA THR A 189 12.94 9.20 -23.42
C THR A 189 13.22 8.82 -21.96
N LEU A 190 13.97 7.73 -21.79
CA LEU A 190 14.43 7.27 -20.46
C LEU A 190 15.23 8.33 -19.69
N GLN A 191 15.82 9.31 -20.38
CA GLN A 191 16.60 10.40 -19.80
C GLN A 191 15.75 11.61 -19.40
N GLY A 192 14.50 11.69 -19.88
CA GLY A 192 13.59 12.80 -19.58
C GLY A 192 12.48 12.47 -18.58
N ALA A 193 12.44 11.25 -18.09
CA ALA A 193 11.54 10.79 -17.01
C ALA A 193 12.28 10.77 -15.69
#